data_d694baa77e5bebd3f35695da7dd681be
#
_entry.id   d694baa77e5bebd3f35695da7dd681be
#
_cell.length_a   1.000
_cell.length_b   1.000
_cell.length_c   1.000
_cell.angle_alpha   90.00
_cell.angle_beta   90.00
_cell.angle_gamma   90.00
#
_symmetry.space_group_name_H-M   'P 1'
#
loop_
_entity.id
_entity.type
_entity.pdbx_description
1 polymer ?
#
loop_
_entity_poly.entity_id
_entity_poly.type
_entity_poly.pdbx_seq_one_letter_code
_entity_poly.pdbx_strand_id
1 'polypeptide(L)'
;MKVLVTGGAGYIGSHAVVELLARGHQAVVVDSFVNSNPATMDALATLCGQRVPHVRADVRDRPALRAAFEAHRPDAVLHFAALKSVGESWERSLDYYDNNVGGLLAVLDCMQACDVGRIVFSSSATVYGAANASPISEDGLIAPQNPYARTKAFCEAILADCSHSRQGPSVAVLRYFNPVGAHPSGLIGENPIGIPNNLMPYLCQVASGRRPVLRVFGSDYPTIDGTGVRDYVHVVDLAIAHVAALEAREPHLVINLGRGEGYSVLEVVAAFERVTGRSIAVQRDERRKGDVAECFASPALAERLLGWRAQRDLEQMCKDAWLWECRGD
;
A
#
# COMPACT_ATOMS: atom_id res chain seq x y z
N MET A 1 8.76 -3.63 -20.32
CA MET A 1 9.67 -4.19 -19.28
C MET A 1 9.04 -5.43 -18.69
N LYS A 2 9.87 -6.35 -18.21
CA LYS A 2 9.45 -7.45 -17.34
C LYS A 2 9.70 -7.04 -15.89
N VAL A 3 8.68 -7.07 -15.07
CA VAL A 3 8.72 -6.54 -13.69
C VAL A 3 8.49 -7.67 -12.70
N LEU A 4 9.40 -7.83 -11.75
CA LEU A 4 9.20 -8.73 -10.62
C LEU A 4 8.46 -7.98 -9.52
N VAL A 5 7.32 -8.53 -9.10
CA VAL A 5 6.42 -7.90 -8.11
C VAL A 5 6.43 -8.74 -6.84
N THR A 6 7.17 -8.31 -5.83
CA THR A 6 7.14 -8.98 -4.52
C THR A 6 5.90 -8.56 -3.74
N GLY A 7 5.22 -9.49 -3.10
CA GLY A 7 3.92 -9.23 -2.46
C GLY A 7 2.81 -8.98 -3.49
N GLY A 8 2.98 -9.50 -4.73
CA GLY A 8 2.09 -9.24 -5.85
C GLY A 8 0.73 -9.93 -5.76
N ALA A 9 0.54 -10.87 -4.84
CA ALA A 9 -0.77 -11.45 -4.53
C ALA A 9 -1.51 -10.70 -3.39
N GLY A 10 -0.86 -9.71 -2.77
CA GLY A 10 -1.43 -8.85 -1.75
C GLY A 10 -2.35 -7.76 -2.34
N TYR A 11 -2.97 -6.97 -1.46
CA TYR A 11 -3.95 -5.95 -1.82
C TYR A 11 -3.43 -4.97 -2.90
N ILE A 12 -2.38 -4.18 -2.59
CA ILE A 12 -1.86 -3.18 -3.53
C ILE A 12 -1.11 -3.85 -4.68
N GLY A 13 -0.34 -4.89 -4.38
CA GLY A 13 0.46 -5.61 -5.38
C GLY A 13 -0.37 -6.22 -6.51
N SER A 14 -1.53 -6.81 -6.20
CA SER A 14 -2.43 -7.38 -7.21
C SER A 14 -3.00 -6.31 -8.16
N HIS A 15 -3.39 -5.15 -7.64
CA HIS A 15 -3.82 -4.02 -8.46
C HIS A 15 -2.68 -3.49 -9.35
N ALA A 16 -1.45 -3.41 -8.80
CA ALA A 16 -0.28 -3.00 -9.57
C ALA A 16 0.05 -4.00 -10.70
N VAL A 17 -0.15 -5.31 -10.49
CA VAL A 17 -0.01 -6.33 -11.54
C VAL A 17 -1.01 -6.10 -12.68
N VAL A 18 -2.28 -5.79 -12.36
CA VAL A 18 -3.30 -5.47 -13.38
C VAL A 18 -2.87 -4.25 -14.21
N GLU A 19 -2.46 -3.17 -13.55
CA GLU A 19 -2.04 -1.93 -14.23
C GLU A 19 -0.76 -2.11 -15.07
N LEU A 20 0.22 -2.90 -14.59
CA LEU A 20 1.41 -3.27 -15.36
C LEU A 20 1.03 -3.95 -16.68
N LEU A 21 0.18 -4.97 -16.62
CA LEU A 21 -0.23 -5.73 -17.78
C LEU A 21 -1.08 -4.89 -18.75
N ALA A 22 -1.97 -4.04 -18.21
CA ALA A 22 -2.78 -3.11 -19.01
C ALA A 22 -1.92 -2.10 -19.79
N ARG A 23 -0.73 -1.76 -19.28
CA ARG A 23 0.24 -0.88 -19.97
C ARG A 23 1.26 -1.64 -20.83
N GLY A 24 1.06 -2.94 -21.07
CA GLY A 24 1.90 -3.74 -21.95
C GLY A 24 3.23 -4.20 -21.31
N HIS A 25 3.40 -4.06 -20.01
CA HIS A 25 4.51 -4.68 -19.29
C HIS A 25 4.23 -6.17 -19.05
N GLN A 26 5.27 -6.93 -18.71
CA GLN A 26 5.15 -8.29 -18.19
C GLN A 26 5.33 -8.27 -16.68
N ALA A 27 4.58 -9.07 -15.95
CA ALA A 27 4.68 -9.20 -14.50
C ALA A 27 5.04 -10.64 -14.10
N VAL A 28 5.88 -10.78 -13.08
CA VAL A 28 6.16 -12.03 -12.37
C VAL A 28 5.96 -11.78 -10.90
N VAL A 29 5.08 -12.51 -10.27
CA VAL A 29 4.76 -12.35 -8.83
C VAL A 29 5.67 -13.23 -7.99
N VAL A 30 6.25 -12.67 -6.91
CA VAL A 30 6.89 -13.43 -5.83
C VAL A 30 6.11 -13.15 -4.55
N ASP A 31 5.50 -14.16 -3.98
CA ASP A 31 4.67 -14.02 -2.78
C ASP A 31 4.77 -15.25 -1.88
N SER A 32 4.85 -15.06 -0.57
CA SER A 32 4.85 -16.17 0.41
C SER A 32 3.46 -16.68 0.71
N PHE A 33 2.43 -15.89 0.40
CA PHE A 33 1.03 -16.09 0.75
C PHE A 33 0.75 -16.13 2.27
N VAL A 34 1.63 -15.55 3.07
CA VAL A 34 1.43 -15.48 4.53
C VAL A 34 0.32 -14.49 4.91
N ASN A 35 0.18 -13.38 4.16
CA ASN A 35 -0.82 -12.32 4.35
C ASN A 35 -1.67 -12.07 3.09
N SER A 36 -1.64 -12.97 2.12
CA SER A 36 -2.37 -12.92 0.87
C SER A 36 -3.03 -14.26 0.58
N ASN A 37 -3.96 -14.30 -0.38
CA ASN A 37 -4.66 -15.51 -0.76
C ASN A 37 -4.16 -16.03 -2.12
N PRO A 38 -3.75 -17.31 -2.25
CA PRO A 38 -3.40 -17.90 -3.54
C PRO A 38 -4.47 -17.73 -4.63
N ALA A 39 -5.75 -17.72 -4.27
CA ALA A 39 -6.87 -17.48 -5.20
C ALA A 39 -6.79 -16.12 -5.91
N THR A 40 -6.03 -15.15 -5.36
CA THR A 40 -5.73 -13.88 -6.05
C THR A 40 -5.09 -14.12 -7.41
N MET A 41 -4.27 -15.17 -7.56
CA MET A 41 -3.60 -15.46 -8.84
C MET A 41 -4.61 -15.91 -9.91
N ASP A 42 -5.69 -16.62 -9.55
CA ASP A 42 -6.76 -16.98 -10.48
C ASP A 42 -7.62 -15.75 -10.84
N ALA A 43 -7.88 -14.88 -9.88
CA ALA A 43 -8.56 -13.62 -10.12
C ALA A 43 -7.75 -12.72 -11.08
N LEU A 44 -6.42 -12.62 -10.89
CA LEU A 44 -5.53 -11.91 -11.80
C LEU A 44 -5.55 -12.52 -13.22
N ALA A 45 -5.52 -13.84 -13.34
CA ALA A 45 -5.61 -14.51 -14.64
C ALA A 45 -6.92 -14.17 -15.37
N THR A 46 -8.03 -14.11 -14.62
CA THR A 46 -9.34 -13.72 -15.15
C THR A 46 -9.36 -12.26 -15.60
N LEU A 47 -8.85 -11.34 -14.76
CA LEU A 47 -8.84 -9.91 -15.06
C LEU A 47 -7.95 -9.55 -16.25
N CYS A 48 -6.78 -10.20 -16.34
CA CYS A 48 -5.78 -9.89 -17.35
C CYS A 48 -5.93 -10.72 -18.62
N GLY A 49 -6.87 -11.69 -18.67
CA GLY A 49 -7.05 -12.59 -19.82
C GLY A 49 -5.86 -13.52 -20.05
N GLN A 50 -4.92 -13.62 -19.12
CA GLN A 50 -3.73 -14.47 -19.20
C GLN A 50 -3.22 -14.86 -17.83
N ARG A 51 -2.56 -16.01 -17.73
CA ARG A 51 -1.90 -16.42 -16.49
C ARG A 51 -0.71 -15.53 -16.17
N VAL A 52 -0.62 -15.08 -14.92
CA VAL A 52 0.53 -14.33 -14.39
C VAL A 52 1.51 -15.34 -13.79
N PRO A 53 2.75 -15.43 -14.28
CA PRO A 53 3.78 -16.27 -13.66
C PRO A 53 3.98 -15.89 -12.20
N HIS A 54 4.09 -16.89 -11.32
CA HIS A 54 4.36 -16.62 -9.91
C HIS A 54 5.26 -17.67 -9.28
N VAL A 55 6.01 -17.24 -8.27
CA VAL A 55 6.88 -18.06 -7.44
C VAL A 55 6.42 -17.91 -5.99
N ARG A 56 6.12 -19.03 -5.34
CA ARG A 56 5.84 -19.04 -3.91
C ARG A 56 7.15 -19.01 -3.13
N ALA A 57 7.53 -17.85 -2.61
CA ALA A 57 8.75 -17.68 -1.83
C ALA A 57 8.60 -16.55 -0.82
N ASP A 58 9.24 -16.68 0.33
CA ASP A 58 9.48 -15.56 1.25
C ASP A 58 10.62 -14.71 0.69
N VAL A 59 10.49 -13.39 0.72
CA VAL A 59 11.54 -12.47 0.24
C VAL A 59 12.86 -12.61 1.02
N ARG A 60 12.85 -13.19 2.20
CA ARG A 60 14.05 -13.50 3.00
C ARG A 60 14.75 -14.79 2.54
N ASP A 61 14.06 -15.64 1.80
CA ASP A 61 14.66 -16.85 1.22
C ASP A 61 15.52 -16.46 0.01
N ARG A 62 16.78 -16.06 0.27
CA ARG A 62 17.72 -15.61 -0.74
C ARG A 62 17.95 -16.62 -1.87
N PRO A 63 18.11 -17.94 -1.62
CA PRO A 63 18.21 -18.93 -2.68
C PRO A 63 16.98 -18.98 -3.60
N ALA A 64 15.77 -19.03 -3.03
CA ALA A 64 14.53 -19.07 -3.81
C ALA A 64 14.30 -17.77 -4.58
N LEU A 65 14.57 -16.61 -3.95
CA LEU A 65 14.48 -15.31 -4.58
C LEU A 65 15.47 -15.18 -5.74
N ARG A 66 16.72 -15.58 -5.53
CA ARG A 66 17.77 -15.59 -6.57
C ARG A 66 17.37 -16.45 -7.76
N ALA A 67 16.87 -17.66 -7.52
CA ALA A 67 16.37 -18.53 -8.58
C ALA A 67 15.24 -17.89 -9.39
N ALA A 68 14.33 -17.14 -8.73
CA ALA A 68 13.29 -16.38 -9.42
C ALA A 68 13.85 -15.28 -10.32
N PHE A 69 14.85 -14.52 -9.86
CA PHE A 69 15.53 -13.50 -10.68
C PHE A 69 16.23 -14.10 -11.89
N GLU A 70 16.96 -15.19 -11.71
CA GLU A 70 17.71 -15.88 -12.79
C GLU A 70 16.77 -16.51 -13.83
N ALA A 71 15.68 -17.15 -13.38
CA ALA A 71 14.70 -17.78 -14.27
C ALA A 71 13.91 -16.76 -15.09
N HIS A 72 13.51 -15.64 -14.47
CA HIS A 72 12.62 -14.70 -15.11
C HIS A 72 13.34 -13.48 -15.71
N ARG A 73 14.55 -13.15 -15.27
CA ARG A 73 15.38 -12.03 -15.76
C ARG A 73 14.55 -10.72 -15.83
N PRO A 74 14.08 -10.19 -14.68
CA PRO A 74 13.31 -8.96 -14.67
C PRO A 74 14.19 -7.74 -15.01
N ASP A 75 13.58 -6.74 -15.62
CA ASP A 75 14.19 -5.43 -15.88
C ASP A 75 14.10 -4.51 -14.65
N ALA A 76 13.09 -4.74 -13.80
CA ALA A 76 12.78 -3.90 -12.65
C ALA A 76 12.03 -4.67 -11.55
N VAL A 77 11.96 -4.08 -10.36
CA VAL A 77 11.23 -4.61 -9.21
C VAL A 77 10.18 -3.61 -8.72
N LEU A 78 8.94 -4.09 -8.46
CA LEU A 78 7.99 -3.44 -7.57
C LEU A 78 7.98 -4.19 -6.23
N HIS A 79 8.37 -3.53 -5.14
CA HIS A 79 8.55 -4.17 -3.84
C HIS A 79 7.42 -3.80 -2.87
N PHE A 80 6.41 -4.69 -2.76
CA PHE A 80 5.28 -4.56 -1.82
C PHE A 80 5.39 -5.49 -0.61
N ALA A 81 6.17 -6.57 -0.70
CA ALA A 81 6.27 -7.56 0.36
C ALA A 81 6.71 -6.93 1.68
N ALA A 82 5.81 -6.87 2.65
CA ALA A 82 6.07 -6.32 3.98
C ALA A 82 5.00 -6.77 4.99
N LEU A 83 5.36 -6.86 6.26
CA LEU A 83 4.43 -6.84 7.38
C LEU A 83 3.99 -5.39 7.61
N LYS A 84 2.66 -5.11 7.76
CA LYS A 84 2.11 -3.74 7.71
C LYS A 84 1.29 -3.30 8.92
N SER A 85 1.02 -4.18 9.88
CA SER A 85 0.18 -3.87 11.03
C SER A 85 0.95 -3.06 12.08
N VAL A 86 0.50 -1.83 12.34
CA VAL A 86 1.12 -0.94 13.34
C VAL A 86 1.05 -1.55 14.75
N GLY A 87 -0.11 -2.09 15.14
CA GLY A 87 -0.29 -2.71 16.47
C GLY A 87 0.61 -3.93 16.65
N GLU A 88 0.56 -4.89 15.72
CA GLU A 88 1.38 -6.09 15.75
C GLU A 88 2.89 -5.78 15.77
N SER A 89 3.31 -4.69 15.13
CA SER A 89 4.72 -4.31 15.08
C SER A 89 5.33 -4.04 16.46
N TRP A 90 4.53 -3.66 17.45
CA TRP A 90 4.99 -3.51 18.84
C TRP A 90 5.21 -4.86 19.53
N GLU A 91 4.37 -5.84 19.22
CA GLU A 91 4.41 -7.17 19.82
C GLU A 91 5.51 -8.04 19.20
N ARG A 92 5.75 -7.86 17.89
CA ARG A 92 6.64 -8.68 17.06
C ARG A 92 7.70 -7.84 16.34
N SER A 93 8.29 -6.87 17.02
CA SER A 93 9.17 -5.89 16.40
C SER A 93 10.34 -6.51 15.60
N LEU A 94 10.99 -7.55 16.12
CA LEU A 94 12.10 -8.23 15.46
C LEU A 94 11.65 -8.88 14.14
N ASP A 95 10.46 -9.49 14.10
CA ASP A 95 9.91 -10.07 12.87
C ASP A 95 9.67 -8.99 11.82
N TYR A 96 9.24 -7.79 12.23
CA TYR A 96 9.07 -6.65 11.33
C TYR A 96 10.39 -6.17 10.75
N TYR A 97 11.46 -6.07 11.53
CA TYR A 97 12.78 -5.72 11.03
C TYR A 97 13.35 -6.80 10.12
N ASP A 98 13.27 -8.06 10.51
CA ASP A 98 13.76 -9.16 9.70
C ASP A 98 13.00 -9.27 8.37
N ASN A 99 11.67 -9.20 8.40
CA ASN A 99 10.87 -9.30 7.18
C ASN A 99 11.02 -8.06 6.28
N ASN A 100 10.86 -6.84 6.83
CA ASN A 100 10.78 -5.64 6.01
C ASN A 100 12.15 -5.14 5.57
N VAL A 101 13.11 -5.07 6.50
CA VAL A 101 14.48 -4.62 6.19
C VAL A 101 15.31 -5.77 5.60
N GLY A 102 15.28 -6.94 6.25
CA GLY A 102 15.99 -8.14 5.77
C GLY A 102 15.51 -8.57 4.38
N GLY A 103 14.20 -8.54 4.15
CA GLY A 103 13.59 -8.81 2.84
C GLY A 103 14.05 -7.83 1.76
N LEU A 104 14.05 -6.52 2.05
CA LEU A 104 14.58 -5.53 1.10
C LEU A 104 16.06 -5.76 0.78
N LEU A 105 16.89 -6.05 1.79
CA LEU A 105 18.30 -6.34 1.57
C LEU A 105 18.50 -7.58 0.68
N ALA A 106 17.67 -8.61 0.83
CA ALA A 106 17.72 -9.78 -0.03
C ALA A 106 17.30 -9.46 -1.48
N VAL A 107 16.29 -8.59 -1.67
CA VAL A 107 15.90 -8.12 -3.00
C VAL A 107 17.01 -7.33 -3.66
N LEU A 108 17.64 -6.39 -2.96
CA LEU A 108 18.75 -5.56 -3.48
C LEU A 108 19.97 -6.41 -3.85
N ASP A 109 20.30 -7.41 -3.05
CA ASP A 109 21.35 -8.40 -3.32
C ASP A 109 21.09 -9.15 -4.65
N CYS A 110 19.84 -9.63 -4.84
CA CYS A 110 19.45 -10.31 -6.07
C CYS A 110 19.46 -9.38 -7.28
N MET A 111 19.02 -8.13 -7.10
CA MET A 111 19.06 -7.10 -8.14
C MET A 111 20.49 -6.83 -8.61
N GLN A 112 21.41 -6.61 -7.67
CA GLN A 112 22.82 -6.37 -7.98
C GLN A 112 23.44 -7.56 -8.71
N ALA A 113 23.18 -8.75 -8.24
CA ALA A 113 23.75 -9.96 -8.78
C ALA A 113 23.15 -10.38 -10.14
N CYS A 114 21.97 -9.85 -10.52
CA CYS A 114 21.30 -10.11 -11.80
C CYS A 114 21.24 -8.86 -12.72
N ASP A 115 21.96 -7.80 -12.36
CA ASP A 115 22.05 -6.55 -13.12
C ASP A 115 20.66 -5.87 -13.35
N VAL A 116 19.82 -5.88 -12.30
CA VAL A 116 18.49 -5.24 -12.33
C VAL A 116 18.60 -3.82 -11.79
N GLY A 117 18.47 -2.85 -12.67
CA GLY A 117 18.80 -1.44 -12.40
C GLY A 117 17.68 -0.57 -11.88
N ARG A 118 16.47 -1.10 -11.53
CA ARG A 118 15.35 -0.25 -11.08
C ARG A 118 14.48 -0.91 -10.02
N ILE A 119 14.12 -0.11 -8.99
CA ILE A 119 13.18 -0.54 -7.95
C ILE A 119 12.17 0.57 -7.62
N VAL A 120 10.90 0.22 -7.51
CA VAL A 120 9.85 1.05 -6.90
C VAL A 120 9.49 0.43 -5.56
N PHE A 121 9.63 1.20 -4.50
CA PHE A 121 9.45 0.76 -3.12
C PHE A 121 8.16 1.29 -2.50
N SER A 122 7.38 0.38 -1.96
CA SER A 122 6.20 0.66 -1.15
C SER A 122 6.58 1.19 0.23
N SER A 123 6.61 2.52 0.39
CA SER A 123 6.76 3.17 1.68
C SER A 123 5.39 3.58 2.26
N SER A 124 5.38 4.41 3.29
CA SER A 124 4.16 4.80 4.00
C SER A 124 4.28 6.20 4.59
N ALA A 125 3.19 6.96 4.61
CA ALA A 125 3.11 8.23 5.32
C ALA A 125 3.37 8.11 6.84
N THR A 126 3.30 6.90 7.41
CA THR A 126 3.65 6.68 8.82
C THR A 126 5.09 7.03 9.17
N VAL A 127 6.00 7.17 8.18
CA VAL A 127 7.38 7.62 8.41
C VAL A 127 7.44 9.05 8.94
N TYR A 128 6.45 9.88 8.65
CA TYR A 128 6.38 11.26 9.12
C TYR A 128 6.02 11.37 10.62
N GLY A 129 5.32 10.40 11.18
CA GLY A 129 4.84 10.46 12.56
C GLY A 129 3.86 11.61 12.79
N ALA A 130 3.91 12.21 13.98
CA ALA A 130 3.00 13.27 14.44
C ALA A 130 3.61 14.68 14.37
N ALA A 131 4.84 14.82 13.86
CA ALA A 131 5.58 16.09 13.97
C ALA A 131 5.26 17.09 12.83
N ASN A 132 4.52 16.66 11.80
CA ASN A 132 4.24 17.45 10.62
C ASN A 132 2.79 17.95 10.60
N ALA A 133 2.58 19.19 10.21
CA ALA A 133 1.25 19.72 9.92
C ALA A 133 0.82 19.29 8.50
N SER A 134 -0.45 19.01 8.32
CA SER A 134 -1.03 18.73 6.99
C SER A 134 -1.36 20.06 6.25
N PRO A 135 -1.23 20.09 4.91
CA PRO A 135 -0.78 19.01 4.02
C PRO A 135 0.74 18.74 4.12
N ILE A 136 1.10 17.45 4.22
CA ILE A 136 2.49 17.02 4.41
C ILE A 136 3.17 16.90 3.05
N SER A 137 4.30 17.59 2.86
CA SER A 137 5.17 17.47 1.69
C SER A 137 6.30 16.46 1.92
N GLU A 138 7.03 16.09 0.87
CA GLU A 138 8.08 15.07 0.91
C GLU A 138 9.31 15.47 1.73
N ASP A 139 9.53 16.75 1.93
CA ASP A 139 10.57 17.33 2.79
C ASP A 139 10.16 17.40 4.28
N GLY A 140 8.94 16.93 4.61
CA GLY A 140 8.49 16.82 5.99
C GLY A 140 9.42 15.96 6.85
N LEU A 141 9.49 16.29 8.14
CA LEU A 141 10.35 15.60 9.10
C LEU A 141 10.01 14.09 9.19
N ILE A 142 11.02 13.25 9.06
CA ILE A 142 10.91 11.81 9.27
C ILE A 142 11.05 11.52 10.77
N ALA A 143 9.93 11.17 11.41
CA ALA A 143 9.83 10.95 12.84
C ALA A 143 8.95 9.72 13.19
N PRO A 144 9.34 8.51 12.74
CA PRO A 144 8.52 7.30 12.86
C PRO A 144 8.28 6.92 14.32
N GLN A 145 7.02 6.68 14.70
CA GLN A 145 6.62 6.46 16.09
C GLN A 145 6.44 5.00 16.48
N ASN A 146 6.46 4.06 15.55
CA ASN A 146 6.27 2.63 15.79
C ASN A 146 7.27 1.78 14.99
N PRO A 147 7.48 0.51 15.33
CA PRO A 147 8.45 -0.35 14.64
C PRO A 147 8.17 -0.50 13.14
N TYR A 148 6.90 -0.64 12.71
CA TYR A 148 6.56 -0.68 11.29
C TYR A 148 7.04 0.57 10.56
N ALA A 149 6.71 1.76 11.06
CA ALA A 149 7.14 3.02 10.46
C ALA A 149 8.68 3.15 10.42
N ARG A 150 9.37 2.68 11.49
CA ARG A 150 10.85 2.66 11.51
C ARG A 150 11.41 1.73 10.46
N THR A 151 10.83 0.54 10.23
CA THR A 151 11.31 -0.34 9.15
C THR A 151 11.19 0.32 7.80
N LYS A 152 10.09 1.08 7.54
CA LYS A 152 9.93 1.82 6.27
C LYS A 152 10.98 2.94 6.14
N ALA A 153 11.20 3.73 7.19
CA ALA A 153 12.23 4.78 7.19
C ALA A 153 13.65 4.22 6.99
N PHE A 154 13.99 3.09 7.61
CA PHE A 154 15.27 2.42 7.39
C PHE A 154 15.41 1.90 5.96
N CYS A 155 14.36 1.32 5.38
CA CYS A 155 14.37 0.92 3.99
C CYS A 155 14.58 2.11 3.04
N GLU A 156 13.95 3.26 3.30
CA GLU A 156 14.17 4.49 2.52
C GLU A 156 15.63 4.96 2.59
N ALA A 157 16.24 4.95 3.78
CA ALA A 157 17.65 5.31 3.96
C ALA A 157 18.59 4.36 3.21
N ILE A 158 18.37 3.05 3.33
CA ILE A 158 19.15 2.03 2.60
C ILE A 158 19.03 2.23 1.08
N LEU A 159 17.83 2.47 0.58
CA LEU A 159 17.59 2.71 -0.84
C LEU A 159 18.26 4.01 -1.33
N ALA A 160 18.27 5.06 -0.53
CA ALA A 160 18.99 6.30 -0.83
C ALA A 160 20.50 6.05 -0.95
N ASP A 161 21.10 5.35 0.02
CA ASP A 161 22.52 4.99 -0.01
C ASP A 161 22.86 4.14 -1.25
N CYS A 162 22.02 3.14 -1.56
CA CYS A 162 22.21 2.31 -2.75
C CYS A 162 22.11 3.12 -4.05
N SER A 163 21.16 4.04 -4.16
CA SER A 163 20.97 4.84 -5.37
C SER A 163 22.13 5.81 -5.66
N HIS A 164 22.84 6.25 -4.62
CA HIS A 164 24.02 7.13 -4.75
C HIS A 164 25.30 6.35 -5.09
N SER A 165 25.28 5.03 -5.03
CA SER A 165 26.45 4.24 -5.42
C SER A 165 26.69 4.33 -6.94
N ARG A 166 27.96 4.20 -7.38
CA ARG A 166 28.36 4.39 -8.78
C ARG A 166 27.63 3.45 -9.78
N GLN A 167 27.14 2.32 -9.31
CA GLN A 167 26.37 1.31 -10.08
C GLN A 167 25.04 0.97 -9.39
N GLY A 168 24.52 1.91 -8.60
CA GLY A 168 23.27 1.71 -7.86
C GLY A 168 22.04 1.72 -8.76
N PRO A 169 20.94 1.12 -8.30
CA PRO A 169 19.70 1.13 -9.03
C PRO A 169 19.04 2.52 -9.02
N SER A 170 18.24 2.80 -10.03
CA SER A 170 17.24 3.86 -9.93
C SER A 170 16.17 3.47 -8.91
N VAL A 171 15.83 4.38 -8.01
CA VAL A 171 14.95 4.14 -6.88
C VAL A 171 13.76 5.09 -6.92
N ALA A 172 12.55 4.59 -6.80
CA ALA A 172 11.37 5.38 -6.50
C ALA A 172 10.75 4.91 -5.18
N VAL A 173 10.70 5.80 -4.20
CA VAL A 173 10.06 5.58 -2.90
C VAL A 173 8.69 6.22 -2.93
N LEU A 174 7.63 5.45 -2.72
CA LEU A 174 6.26 5.92 -2.75
C LEU A 174 5.66 5.86 -1.33
N ARG A 175 5.43 7.03 -0.73
CA ARG A 175 4.84 7.16 0.61
C ARG A 175 3.33 7.28 0.50
N TYR A 176 2.63 6.17 0.72
CA TYR A 176 1.16 6.17 0.66
C TYR A 176 0.54 6.72 1.93
N PHE A 177 -0.60 7.41 1.75
CA PHE A 177 -1.48 7.73 2.86
C PHE A 177 -2.41 6.53 3.12
N ASN A 178 -3.71 6.62 2.97
CA ASN A 178 -4.61 5.52 3.32
C ASN A 178 -5.22 4.87 2.05
N PRO A 179 -4.64 3.77 1.53
CA PRO A 179 -5.22 3.07 0.40
C PRO A 179 -6.55 2.43 0.78
N VAL A 180 -7.57 2.66 -0.05
CA VAL A 180 -8.93 2.13 0.12
C VAL A 180 -9.56 1.76 -1.22
N GLY A 181 -10.73 1.11 -1.20
CA GLY A 181 -11.43 0.66 -2.39
C GLY A 181 -10.99 -0.73 -2.84
N ALA A 182 -11.41 -1.09 -4.02
CA ALA A 182 -11.11 -2.36 -4.67
C ALA A 182 -11.11 -2.18 -6.19
N HIS A 183 -10.77 -3.23 -6.94
CA HIS A 183 -10.91 -3.19 -8.38
C HIS A 183 -12.40 -3.12 -8.77
N PRO A 184 -12.79 -2.28 -9.77
CA PRO A 184 -14.20 -2.11 -10.16
C PRO A 184 -14.91 -3.40 -10.61
N SER A 185 -14.15 -4.44 -10.97
CA SER A 185 -14.71 -5.77 -11.26
C SER A 185 -15.21 -6.51 -10.03
N GLY A 186 -14.78 -6.12 -8.81
CA GLY A 186 -15.01 -6.85 -7.57
C GLY A 186 -14.28 -8.20 -7.49
N LEU A 187 -13.22 -8.44 -8.28
CA LEU A 187 -12.47 -9.70 -8.25
C LEU A 187 -11.19 -9.64 -7.39
N ILE A 188 -10.67 -8.46 -7.13
CA ILE A 188 -9.55 -8.22 -6.20
C ILE A 188 -9.83 -7.00 -5.33
N GLY A 189 -9.43 -7.07 -4.07
CA GLY A 189 -9.63 -6.03 -3.06
C GLY A 189 -8.85 -6.32 -1.79
N GLU A 190 -9.07 -5.54 -0.73
CA GLU A 190 -8.43 -5.78 0.56
C GLU A 190 -9.11 -6.93 1.29
N ASN A 191 -8.37 -8.01 1.53
CA ASN A 191 -8.84 -9.19 2.27
C ASN A 191 -7.94 -9.46 3.48
N PRO A 192 -8.12 -8.75 4.59
CA PRO A 192 -7.29 -8.91 5.78
C PRO A 192 -7.57 -10.26 6.46
N ILE A 193 -6.49 -10.94 6.87
CA ILE A 193 -6.59 -12.13 7.70
C ILE A 193 -6.94 -11.70 9.13
N GLY A 194 -8.03 -12.22 9.67
CA GLY A 194 -8.51 -11.90 11.02
C GLY A 194 -9.26 -10.57 11.12
N ILE A 195 -9.03 -9.81 12.19
CA ILE A 195 -9.72 -8.53 12.42
C ILE A 195 -9.07 -7.43 11.59
N PRO A 196 -9.83 -6.72 10.71
CA PRO A 196 -9.28 -5.61 9.96
C PRO A 196 -8.75 -4.49 10.86
N ASN A 197 -7.55 -3.99 10.55
CA ASN A 197 -6.98 -2.81 11.21
C ASN A 197 -7.34 -1.51 10.47
N ASN A 198 -7.69 -1.60 9.19
CA ASN A 198 -8.07 -0.46 8.36
C ASN A 198 -9.58 -0.17 8.44
N LEU A 199 -9.95 1.10 8.31
CA LEU A 199 -11.33 1.56 8.43
C LEU A 199 -12.25 0.89 7.40
N MET A 200 -11.93 0.94 6.11
CA MET A 200 -12.82 0.53 5.03
C MET A 200 -13.21 -0.96 5.11
N PRO A 201 -12.29 -1.93 5.22
CA PRO A 201 -12.70 -3.33 5.33
C PRO A 201 -13.46 -3.63 6.63
N TYR A 202 -13.15 -2.92 7.74
CA TYR A 202 -13.92 -3.06 8.98
C TYR A 202 -15.36 -2.55 8.78
N LEU A 203 -15.52 -1.41 8.13
CA LEU A 203 -16.80 -0.79 7.81
C LEU A 203 -17.65 -1.71 6.89
N CYS A 204 -17.05 -2.31 5.87
CA CYS A 204 -17.68 -3.29 5.00
C CYS A 204 -18.18 -4.52 5.80
N GLN A 205 -17.38 -5.03 6.76
CA GLN A 205 -17.77 -6.13 7.62
C GLN A 205 -18.92 -5.77 8.60
N VAL A 206 -19.05 -4.51 8.99
CA VAL A 206 -20.22 -4.06 9.78
C VAL A 206 -21.45 -3.99 8.87
N ALA A 207 -21.33 -3.44 7.68
CA ALA A 207 -22.42 -3.33 6.71
C ALA A 207 -22.96 -4.68 6.22
N SER A 208 -22.08 -5.70 6.11
CA SER A 208 -22.47 -7.09 5.76
C SER A 208 -22.99 -7.88 6.95
N GLY A 209 -22.99 -7.32 8.18
CA GLY A 209 -23.46 -8.00 9.40
C GLY A 209 -22.44 -8.97 10.02
N ARG A 210 -21.23 -9.10 9.45
CA ARG A 210 -20.15 -9.91 10.02
C ARG A 210 -19.61 -9.35 11.35
N ARG A 211 -19.86 -8.03 11.59
CA ARG A 211 -19.51 -7.34 12.84
C ARG A 211 -20.68 -6.50 13.35
N PRO A 212 -20.85 -6.39 14.67
CA PRO A 212 -22.00 -5.70 15.23
C PRO A 212 -21.90 -4.17 15.15
N VAL A 213 -20.68 -3.59 15.19
CA VAL A 213 -20.50 -2.16 15.36
C VAL A 213 -19.13 -1.70 14.86
N LEU A 214 -19.07 -0.50 14.29
CA LEU A 214 -17.83 0.20 13.96
C LEU A 214 -17.31 0.95 15.19
N ARG A 215 -16.10 0.63 15.65
CA ARG A 215 -15.44 1.35 16.73
C ARG A 215 -14.68 2.56 16.16
N VAL A 216 -15.07 3.77 16.58
CA VAL A 216 -14.44 5.03 16.19
C VAL A 216 -13.57 5.53 17.35
N PHE A 217 -12.26 5.59 17.12
CA PHE A 217 -11.28 5.93 18.15
C PHE A 217 -10.99 7.43 18.16
N GLY A 218 -11.30 8.06 19.31
CA GLY A 218 -11.24 9.50 19.50
C GLY A 218 -12.50 10.21 18.96
N SER A 219 -13.03 11.12 19.78
CA SER A 219 -14.20 11.94 19.45
C SER A 219 -14.03 13.39 19.91
N ASP A 220 -12.79 13.76 20.26
CA ASP A 220 -12.39 15.02 20.88
C ASP A 220 -11.18 15.65 20.18
N TYR A 221 -10.88 15.23 18.94
CA TYR A 221 -9.87 15.90 18.11
C TYR A 221 -10.36 17.30 17.69
N PRO A 222 -9.43 18.26 17.47
CA PRO A 222 -9.80 19.59 16.94
C PRO A 222 -10.08 19.52 15.43
N THR A 223 -11.05 18.70 15.05
CA THR A 223 -11.51 18.43 13.68
C THR A 223 -13.00 18.72 13.57
N ILE A 224 -13.56 18.70 12.35
CA ILE A 224 -14.95 19.13 12.07
C ILE A 224 -16.01 18.36 12.89
N ASP A 225 -15.76 17.08 13.20
CA ASP A 225 -16.68 16.21 13.93
C ASP A 225 -16.05 15.52 15.15
N GLY A 226 -14.83 15.92 15.50
CA GLY A 226 -14.06 15.39 16.62
C GLY A 226 -13.34 14.08 16.30
N THR A 227 -13.50 13.48 15.11
CA THR A 227 -12.82 12.24 14.73
C THR A 227 -11.56 12.52 13.89
N GLY A 228 -10.66 11.53 13.78
CA GLY A 228 -9.40 11.70 13.05
C GLY A 228 -9.63 11.88 11.55
N VAL A 229 -8.89 12.80 10.93
CA VAL A 229 -8.92 13.11 9.50
C VAL A 229 -7.78 12.43 8.77
N ARG A 230 -8.07 11.72 7.68
CA ARG A 230 -7.06 10.99 6.88
C ARG A 230 -7.28 11.24 5.39
N ASP A 231 -6.18 11.16 4.64
CA ASP A 231 -6.18 11.17 3.18
C ASP A 231 -6.42 9.75 2.68
N TYR A 232 -7.55 9.51 2.05
CA TYR A 232 -7.88 8.24 1.44
C TYR A 232 -7.60 8.29 -0.06
N VAL A 233 -6.85 7.31 -0.55
CA VAL A 233 -6.50 7.18 -1.96
C VAL A 233 -7.00 5.85 -2.50
N HIS A 234 -7.66 5.87 -3.66
CA HIS A 234 -8.17 4.65 -4.27
C HIS A 234 -7.03 3.74 -4.71
N VAL A 235 -7.12 2.44 -4.39
CA VAL A 235 -6.04 1.47 -4.66
C VAL A 235 -5.68 1.36 -6.14
N VAL A 236 -6.62 1.56 -7.05
CA VAL A 236 -6.35 1.58 -8.50
C VAL A 236 -5.54 2.82 -8.88
N ASP A 237 -5.88 4.01 -8.34
CA ASP A 237 -5.07 5.22 -8.57
C ASP A 237 -3.66 5.03 -8.03
N LEU A 238 -3.53 4.40 -6.87
CA LEU A 238 -2.24 4.06 -6.29
C LEU A 238 -1.44 3.11 -7.19
N ALA A 239 -2.08 2.07 -7.75
CA ALA A 239 -1.45 1.13 -8.69
C ALA A 239 -0.96 1.84 -9.95
N ILE A 240 -1.76 2.77 -10.50
CA ILE A 240 -1.37 3.62 -11.64
C ILE A 240 -0.12 4.45 -11.31
N ALA A 241 -0.05 5.02 -10.07
CA ALA A 241 1.13 5.77 -9.62
C ALA A 241 2.41 4.91 -9.61
N HIS A 242 2.31 3.62 -9.21
CA HIS A 242 3.45 2.72 -9.21
C HIS A 242 3.99 2.48 -10.63
N VAL A 243 3.10 2.32 -11.61
CA VAL A 243 3.53 2.15 -13.00
C VAL A 243 4.12 3.45 -13.54
N ALA A 244 3.53 4.61 -13.22
CA ALA A 244 4.10 5.91 -13.58
C ALA A 244 5.50 6.12 -12.96
N ALA A 245 5.69 5.75 -11.69
CA ALA A 245 6.99 5.81 -11.04
C ALA A 245 8.00 4.81 -11.62
N LEU A 246 7.55 3.64 -12.07
CA LEU A 246 8.39 2.67 -12.77
C LEU A 246 8.89 3.22 -14.11
N GLU A 247 8.08 3.98 -14.83
CA GLU A 247 8.39 4.57 -16.14
C GLU A 247 9.14 5.91 -16.05
N ALA A 248 9.20 6.54 -14.88
CA ALA A 248 9.88 7.81 -14.65
C ALA A 248 11.39 7.68 -14.94
N ARG A 249 12.05 8.77 -15.32
CA ARG A 249 13.47 8.78 -15.71
C ARG A 249 14.42 9.16 -14.60
N GLU A 250 13.91 9.75 -13.55
CA GLU A 250 14.69 10.23 -12.42
C GLU A 250 15.38 9.06 -11.71
N PRO A 251 16.65 9.20 -11.36
CA PRO A 251 17.42 8.13 -10.72
C PRO A 251 17.01 7.91 -9.26
N HIS A 252 16.49 8.95 -8.59
CA HIS A 252 15.99 8.88 -7.23
C HIS A 252 14.75 9.74 -7.06
N LEU A 253 13.66 9.12 -6.64
CA LEU A 253 12.37 9.76 -6.36
C LEU A 253 11.90 9.41 -4.97
N VAL A 254 11.38 10.40 -4.24
CA VAL A 254 10.56 10.20 -3.05
C VAL A 254 9.26 10.97 -3.28
N ILE A 255 8.12 10.28 -3.30
CA ILE A 255 6.83 10.85 -3.72
C ILE A 255 5.73 10.47 -2.73
N ASN A 256 4.96 11.46 -2.29
CA ASN A 256 3.72 11.23 -1.55
C ASN A 256 2.59 10.85 -2.48
N LEU A 257 1.86 9.79 -2.14
CA LEU A 257 0.68 9.36 -2.87
C LEU A 257 -0.57 9.49 -1.98
N GLY A 258 -1.29 10.57 -2.18
CA GLY A 258 -2.55 10.91 -1.57
C GLY A 258 -3.38 11.76 -2.51
N ARG A 259 -4.62 12.08 -2.14
CA ARG A 259 -5.50 13.01 -2.88
C ARG A 259 -5.17 14.47 -2.58
N GLY A 260 -4.55 14.75 -1.42
CA GLY A 260 -4.41 16.09 -0.88
C GLY A 260 -5.67 16.61 -0.18
N GLU A 261 -6.61 15.72 0.08
CA GLU A 261 -7.88 15.99 0.77
C GLU A 261 -8.00 15.06 1.97
N GLY A 262 -8.37 15.62 3.12
CA GLY A 262 -8.61 14.83 4.33
C GLY A 262 -10.10 14.59 4.54
N TYR A 263 -10.49 13.38 4.90
CA TYR A 263 -11.83 13.03 5.33
C TYR A 263 -11.82 12.50 6.75
N SER A 264 -12.76 12.94 7.58
CA SER A 264 -12.95 12.41 8.92
C SER A 264 -13.52 10.98 8.87
N VAL A 265 -13.40 10.25 9.98
CA VAL A 265 -14.00 8.90 10.04
C VAL A 265 -15.52 8.94 9.83
N LEU A 266 -16.21 9.94 10.39
CA LEU A 266 -17.67 10.04 10.23
C LEU A 266 -18.08 10.51 8.83
N GLU A 267 -17.28 11.32 8.15
CA GLU A 267 -17.51 11.64 6.73
C GLU A 267 -17.40 10.39 5.84
N VAL A 268 -16.43 9.51 6.11
CA VAL A 268 -16.31 8.21 5.41
C VAL A 268 -17.53 7.34 5.68
N VAL A 269 -17.99 7.25 6.93
CA VAL A 269 -19.22 6.50 7.29
C VAL A 269 -20.42 7.04 6.53
N ALA A 270 -20.63 8.36 6.55
CA ALA A 270 -21.75 8.99 5.87
C ALA A 270 -21.72 8.78 4.34
N ALA A 271 -20.55 8.86 3.73
CA ALA A 271 -20.37 8.56 2.31
C ALA A 271 -20.71 7.09 2.00
N PHE A 272 -20.23 6.16 2.83
CA PHE A 272 -20.49 4.75 2.68
C PHE A 272 -22.00 4.42 2.81
N GLU A 273 -22.69 4.98 3.81
CA GLU A 273 -24.13 4.81 3.99
C GLU A 273 -24.93 5.32 2.78
N ARG A 274 -24.56 6.49 2.23
CA ARG A 274 -25.20 7.04 1.03
C ARG A 274 -25.07 6.13 -0.18
N VAL A 275 -23.86 5.60 -0.40
CA VAL A 275 -23.54 4.79 -1.60
C VAL A 275 -24.14 3.40 -1.52
N THR A 276 -24.15 2.79 -0.33
CA THR A 276 -24.55 1.39 -0.14
C THR A 276 -26.01 1.23 0.32
N GLY A 277 -26.63 2.28 0.84
CA GLY A 277 -27.94 2.20 1.51
C GLY A 277 -27.92 1.41 2.82
N ARG A 278 -26.74 1.11 3.37
CA ARG A 278 -26.55 0.36 4.61
C ARG A 278 -26.31 1.30 5.77
N SER A 279 -27.07 1.15 6.85
CA SER A 279 -26.83 1.88 8.09
C SER A 279 -25.71 1.25 8.90
N ILE A 280 -24.81 2.07 9.44
CA ILE A 280 -23.64 1.66 10.19
C ILE A 280 -23.80 1.98 11.67
N ALA A 281 -23.87 0.96 12.51
CA ALA A 281 -23.80 1.14 13.95
C ALA A 281 -22.41 1.61 14.37
N VAL A 282 -22.32 2.74 15.06
CA VAL A 282 -21.06 3.35 15.49
C VAL A 282 -20.96 3.37 17.01
N GLN A 283 -19.83 2.93 17.54
CA GLN A 283 -19.45 3.09 18.94
C GLN A 283 -18.22 3.99 19.04
N ARG A 284 -18.28 5.03 19.87
CA ARG A 284 -17.14 5.92 20.13
C ARG A 284 -16.28 5.35 21.26
N ASP A 285 -14.98 5.31 21.03
CA ASP A 285 -13.97 4.85 21.98
C ASP A 285 -12.91 5.93 22.23
N GLU A 286 -12.07 5.73 23.24
CA GLU A 286 -10.92 6.59 23.52
C GLU A 286 -9.93 6.62 22.35
N ARG A 287 -9.09 7.68 22.28
CA ARG A 287 -8.04 7.81 21.27
C ARG A 287 -7.07 6.63 21.32
N ARG A 288 -6.63 6.17 20.17
CA ARG A 288 -5.48 5.24 20.11
C ARG A 288 -4.19 5.99 20.39
N LYS A 289 -3.28 5.37 21.09
CA LYS A 289 -1.95 5.93 21.35
C LYS A 289 -1.19 6.14 20.04
N GLY A 290 -0.75 7.37 19.81
CA GLY A 290 0.02 7.74 18.61
C GLY A 290 -0.83 8.18 17.42
N ASP A 291 -2.17 8.19 17.51
CA ASP A 291 -3.02 8.78 16.48
C ASP A 291 -2.94 10.32 16.51
N VAL A 292 -2.91 10.91 15.31
CA VAL A 292 -2.92 12.36 15.10
C VAL A 292 -4.29 12.83 14.66
N ALA A 293 -4.59 14.12 14.90
CA ALA A 293 -5.87 14.71 14.50
C ALA A 293 -6.04 14.66 12.98
N GLU A 294 -5.03 15.07 12.23
CA GLU A 294 -5.07 15.17 10.77
C GLU A 294 -3.79 14.63 10.14
N CYS A 295 -3.94 13.91 9.02
CA CYS A 295 -2.81 13.43 8.23
C CYS A 295 -3.23 13.29 6.76
N PHE A 296 -2.86 14.28 5.91
CA PHE A 296 -3.10 14.27 4.46
C PHE A 296 -1.91 14.85 3.69
N ALA A 297 -1.77 14.41 2.42
CA ALA A 297 -0.63 14.69 1.57
C ALA A 297 -0.66 16.08 0.94
N SER A 298 0.53 16.59 0.57
CA SER A 298 0.67 17.50 -0.56
C SER A 298 0.92 16.66 -1.83
N PRO A 299 0.01 16.62 -2.82
CA PRO A 299 0.16 15.80 -4.03
C PRO A 299 0.97 16.48 -5.13
N ALA A 300 1.46 17.72 -4.93
CA ALA A 300 2.05 18.57 -5.95
C ALA A 300 3.29 17.95 -6.63
N LEU A 301 4.10 17.19 -5.88
CA LEU A 301 5.30 16.54 -6.44
C LEU A 301 4.93 15.36 -7.35
N ALA A 302 3.94 14.56 -6.97
CA ALA A 302 3.42 13.47 -7.80
C ALA A 302 2.88 13.99 -9.15
N GLU A 303 2.12 15.07 -9.11
CA GLU A 303 1.58 15.70 -10.33
C GLU A 303 2.71 16.21 -11.22
N ARG A 304 3.69 16.90 -10.66
CA ARG A 304 4.80 17.50 -11.41
C ARG A 304 5.74 16.47 -12.03
N LEU A 305 6.13 15.41 -11.27
CA LEU A 305 7.16 14.47 -11.70
C LEU A 305 6.61 13.22 -12.37
N LEU A 306 5.41 12.77 -11.99
CA LEU A 306 4.80 11.57 -12.54
C LEU A 306 3.62 11.87 -13.46
N GLY A 307 3.17 13.13 -13.56
CA GLY A 307 1.91 13.48 -14.23
C GLY A 307 0.70 12.79 -13.58
N TRP A 308 0.82 12.39 -12.32
CA TRP A 308 -0.17 11.59 -11.61
C TRP A 308 -0.96 12.42 -10.59
N ARG A 309 -2.26 12.23 -10.61
CA ARG A 309 -3.20 12.74 -9.61
C ARG A 309 -4.27 11.69 -9.35
N ALA A 310 -4.67 11.50 -8.09
CA ALA A 310 -5.78 10.63 -7.73
C ALA A 310 -7.08 11.12 -8.37
N GLN A 311 -7.79 10.25 -9.09
CA GLN A 311 -8.98 10.58 -9.86
C GLN A 311 -10.28 10.13 -9.18
N ARG A 312 -10.24 8.99 -8.46
CA ARG A 312 -11.42 8.38 -7.85
C ARG A 312 -11.73 9.06 -6.52
N ASP A 313 -12.98 9.49 -6.35
CA ASP A 313 -13.47 10.14 -5.14
C ASP A 313 -13.83 9.15 -4.03
N LEU A 314 -14.24 9.66 -2.87
CA LEU A 314 -14.61 8.87 -1.72
C LEU A 314 -15.82 7.97 -1.99
N GLU A 315 -16.79 8.41 -2.80
CA GLU A 315 -17.98 7.62 -3.13
C GLU A 315 -17.59 6.41 -4.00
N GLN A 316 -16.70 6.59 -4.98
CA GLN A 316 -16.18 5.48 -5.77
C GLN A 316 -15.38 4.49 -4.91
N MET A 317 -14.57 5.00 -3.95
CA MET A 317 -13.83 4.16 -3.00
C MET A 317 -14.78 3.28 -2.17
N CYS A 318 -15.85 3.86 -1.65
CA CYS A 318 -16.88 3.14 -0.88
C CYS A 318 -17.61 2.11 -1.74
N LYS A 319 -18.00 2.48 -2.97
CA LYS A 319 -18.71 1.61 -3.91
C LYS A 319 -17.89 0.38 -4.28
N ASP A 320 -16.64 0.57 -4.65
CA ASP A 320 -15.79 -0.53 -5.09
C ASP A 320 -15.40 -1.45 -3.92
N ALA A 321 -15.15 -0.89 -2.73
CA ALA A 321 -14.93 -1.69 -1.52
C ALA A 321 -16.16 -2.53 -1.16
N TRP A 322 -17.36 -1.96 -1.27
CA TRP A 322 -18.60 -2.68 -1.00
C TRP A 322 -18.87 -3.78 -2.03
N LEU A 323 -18.62 -3.51 -3.32
CA LEU A 323 -18.75 -4.50 -4.38
C LEU A 323 -17.86 -5.73 -4.14
N TRP A 324 -16.62 -5.49 -3.69
CA TRP A 324 -15.68 -6.54 -3.32
C TRP A 324 -16.21 -7.38 -2.15
N GLU A 325 -16.66 -6.72 -1.08
CA GLU A 325 -17.22 -7.38 0.11
C GLU A 325 -18.40 -8.31 -0.24
N CYS A 326 -19.33 -7.84 -1.10
CA CYS A 326 -20.50 -8.59 -1.50
C CYS A 326 -20.21 -9.78 -2.41
N ARG A 327 -19.03 -9.85 -3.04
CA ARG A 327 -18.63 -10.98 -3.89
C ARG A 327 -17.84 -12.07 -3.14
N GLY A 328 -17.36 -11.75 -1.94
CA GLY A 328 -16.64 -12.68 -1.08
C GLY A 328 -17.55 -13.65 -0.30
N ASP A 329 -18.85 -13.42 -0.38
CA ASP A 329 -19.92 -14.29 0.13
C ASP A 329 -20.44 -15.16 -1.04
#